data_ebba87418e49549f529efec3ebbcbbc7
#
_entry.id   ebba87418e49549f529efec3ebbcbbc7
#
_cell.length_a   1.000
_cell.length_b   1.000
_cell.length_c   1.000
_cell.angle_alpha   90.00
_cell.angle_beta   90.00
_cell.angle_gamma   90.00
#
_symmetry.space_group_name_H-M   'P 1'
#
loop_
_entity.id
_entity.type
_entity.pdbx_description
1 polymer ?
#
loop_
_entity_poly.entity_id
_entity_poly.type
_entity_poly.pdbx_seq_one_letter_code
_entity_poly.pdbx_strand_id
1 'polypeptide(L)'
;PIPISHPNQGRGYRFEEEGRSFVFLTDNELTYRHPGGLEYEDYQTFAENADLLVHDAEYLPEDYLLTRTWGHSVYTDAVRLALDAGVARLGLFHHNQDRTDEAVDGMVDDCRRIAAGRPLECFALHQDMEIAL
;
A
#
# COMPACT_ATOMS: atom_id res chain seq x y z
N PRO A 1 -0.78 -16.54 0.72
CA PRO A 1 -1.43 -15.55 -0.15
C PRO A 1 -2.84 -15.21 0.33
N ILE A 2 -3.32 -14.02 -0.05
CA ILE A 2 -4.66 -13.52 0.26
C ILE A 2 -5.30 -12.96 -1.03
N PRO A 3 -6.62 -13.11 -1.26
CA PRO A 3 -7.29 -12.42 -2.36
C PRO A 3 -7.19 -10.90 -2.21
N ILE A 4 -6.91 -10.19 -3.31
CA ILE A 4 -6.93 -8.72 -3.33
C ILE A 4 -8.29 -8.21 -3.80
N SER A 5 -8.60 -6.96 -3.50
CA SER A 5 -9.81 -6.27 -3.95
C SER A 5 -9.55 -5.56 -5.28
N HIS A 6 -9.73 -6.29 -6.38
CA HIS A 6 -9.49 -5.80 -7.74
C HIS A 6 -10.52 -6.40 -8.70
N PRO A 7 -11.03 -5.66 -9.74
CA PRO A 7 -12.03 -6.17 -10.66
C PRO A 7 -11.60 -7.44 -11.43
N ASN A 8 -10.32 -7.58 -11.71
CA ASN A 8 -9.77 -8.76 -12.41
C ASN A 8 -9.30 -9.86 -11.44
N GLN A 9 -9.57 -9.71 -10.14
CA GLN A 9 -9.06 -10.57 -9.08
C GLN A 9 -7.53 -10.55 -9.01
N GLY A 10 -6.96 -11.30 -8.09
CA GLY A 10 -5.51 -11.39 -7.90
C GLY A 10 -5.17 -11.88 -6.50
N ARG A 11 -3.89 -11.85 -6.18
CA ARG A 11 -3.38 -12.32 -4.90
C ARG A 11 -2.33 -11.37 -4.34
N GLY A 12 -2.47 -11.03 -3.06
CA GLY A 12 -1.39 -10.50 -2.26
C GLY A 12 -0.58 -11.62 -1.60
N TYR A 13 0.63 -11.31 -1.19
CA TYR A 13 1.56 -12.29 -0.62
C TYR A 13 2.20 -11.76 0.65
N ARG A 14 2.36 -12.66 1.62
CA ARG A 14 3.20 -12.45 2.80
C ARG A 14 4.29 -13.49 2.79
N PHE A 15 5.52 -13.02 2.91
CA PHE A 15 6.74 -13.83 2.98
C PHE A 15 7.34 -13.67 4.38
N GLU A 16 7.79 -14.78 4.96
CA GLU A 16 8.43 -14.78 6.26
C GLU A 16 9.70 -15.62 6.18
N GLU A 17 10.82 -15.05 6.60
CA GLU A 17 12.12 -15.71 6.64
C GLU A 17 12.96 -15.15 7.78
N GLU A 18 13.55 -16.00 8.59
CA GLU A 18 14.45 -15.65 9.70
C GLU A 18 13.87 -14.59 10.66
N GLY A 19 12.56 -14.62 10.89
CA GLY A 19 11.87 -13.68 11.77
C GLY A 19 11.59 -12.30 11.14
N ARG A 20 11.83 -12.15 9.85
CA ARG A 20 11.47 -10.99 9.05
C ARG A 20 10.24 -11.26 8.21
N SER A 21 9.46 -10.23 7.94
CA SER A 21 8.23 -10.35 7.17
C SER A 21 8.08 -9.26 6.12
N PHE A 22 7.69 -9.68 4.92
CA PHE A 22 7.41 -8.83 3.78
C PHE A 22 6.00 -9.10 3.26
N VAL A 23 5.20 -8.05 3.12
CA VAL A 23 3.84 -8.12 2.55
C VAL A 23 3.78 -7.32 1.26
N PHE A 24 3.25 -7.94 0.21
CA PHE A 24 3.05 -7.36 -1.11
C PHE A 24 1.57 -7.36 -1.45
N LEU A 25 0.95 -6.18 -1.43
CA LEU A 25 -0.48 -5.94 -1.72
C LEU A 25 -0.58 -4.85 -2.79
N THR A 26 -0.37 -5.23 -4.04
CA THR A 26 -0.56 -4.32 -5.19
C THR A 26 -1.83 -4.66 -5.93
N ASP A 27 -2.36 -3.69 -6.69
CA ASP A 27 -3.66 -3.80 -7.37
C ASP A 27 -4.79 -4.13 -6.37
N ASN A 28 -4.82 -3.38 -5.27
CA ASN A 28 -5.73 -3.62 -4.15
C ASN A 28 -6.46 -2.35 -3.74
N GLU A 29 -7.77 -2.31 -3.95
CA GLU A 29 -8.62 -1.18 -3.56
C GLU A 29 -9.11 -1.36 -2.13
N LEU A 30 -8.55 -0.60 -1.18
CA LEU A 30 -8.82 -0.76 0.25
C LEU A 30 -10.21 -0.28 0.70
N THR A 31 -10.78 0.68 -0.02
CA THR A 31 -12.05 1.32 0.36
C THR A 31 -13.26 0.86 -0.46
N TYR A 32 -13.06 -0.13 -1.33
CA TYR A 32 -14.11 -0.78 -2.08
C TYR A 32 -13.83 -2.28 -2.22
N ARG A 33 -14.81 -3.09 -1.88
CA ARG A 33 -14.70 -4.55 -2.01
C ARG A 33 -15.22 -5.03 -3.37
N HIS A 34 -14.32 -5.50 -4.21
CA HIS A 34 -14.65 -6.17 -5.46
C HIS A 34 -15.10 -7.62 -5.22
N PRO A 35 -15.86 -8.22 -6.16
CA PRO A 35 -16.23 -9.63 -6.08
C PRO A 35 -14.99 -10.54 -5.93
N GLY A 36 -14.92 -11.31 -4.87
CA GLY A 36 -13.78 -12.17 -4.54
C GLY A 36 -12.69 -11.50 -3.72
N GLY A 37 -12.73 -10.18 -3.56
CA GLY A 37 -11.87 -9.45 -2.63
C GLY A 37 -12.35 -9.55 -1.18
N LEU A 38 -11.55 -9.05 -0.27
CA LEU A 38 -11.80 -9.08 1.18
C LEU A 38 -12.10 -7.67 1.72
N GLU A 39 -12.43 -7.60 3.00
CA GLU A 39 -12.64 -6.33 3.70
C GLU A 39 -11.30 -5.73 4.19
N TYR A 40 -11.31 -4.46 4.53
CA TYR A 40 -10.12 -3.74 5.01
C TYR A 40 -9.44 -4.44 6.20
N GLU A 41 -10.22 -4.93 7.15
CA GLU A 41 -9.76 -5.60 8.37
C GLU A 41 -9.00 -6.91 8.07
N ASP A 42 -9.32 -7.58 6.97
CA ASP A 42 -8.60 -8.78 6.54
C ASP A 42 -7.20 -8.41 6.05
N TYR A 43 -7.07 -7.30 5.29
CA TYR A 43 -5.76 -6.79 4.84
C TYR A 43 -4.94 -6.25 6.02
N GLN A 44 -5.58 -5.59 6.98
CA GLN A 44 -4.94 -5.14 8.21
C GLN A 44 -4.35 -6.33 8.98
N THR A 45 -5.13 -7.38 9.19
CA THR A 45 -4.66 -8.62 9.85
C THR A 45 -3.53 -9.28 9.07
N PHE A 46 -3.64 -9.32 7.74
CA PHE A 46 -2.63 -9.93 6.87
C PHE A 46 -1.30 -9.18 6.89
N ALA A 47 -1.33 -7.87 7.04
CA ALA A 47 -0.15 -7.01 7.13
C ALA A 47 0.36 -6.81 8.56
N GLU A 48 -0.29 -7.41 9.57
CA GLU A 48 0.01 -7.15 10.97
C GLU A 48 1.50 -7.34 11.31
N ASN A 49 2.09 -6.28 11.89
CA ASN A 49 3.48 -6.21 12.34
C ASN A 49 4.52 -6.59 11.26
N ALA A 50 4.22 -6.36 9.98
CA ALA A 50 5.19 -6.62 8.92
C ALA A 50 6.38 -5.65 9.01
N ASP A 51 7.60 -6.17 8.73
CA ASP A 51 8.80 -5.31 8.62
C ASP A 51 8.72 -4.40 7.38
N LEU A 52 8.08 -4.88 6.30
CA LEU A 52 7.84 -4.13 5.09
C LEU A 52 6.47 -4.47 4.51
N LEU A 53 5.66 -3.44 4.25
CA LEU A 53 4.48 -3.50 3.39
C LEU A 53 4.78 -2.73 2.10
N VAL A 54 4.60 -3.38 0.95
CA VAL A 54 4.50 -2.72 -0.35
C VAL A 54 3.04 -2.74 -0.78
N HIS A 55 2.49 -1.56 -0.99
CA HIS A 55 1.10 -1.38 -1.38
C HIS A 55 0.99 -0.42 -2.57
N ASP A 56 -0.03 -0.61 -3.42
CA ASP A 56 -0.28 0.35 -4.49
C ASP A 56 -0.70 1.72 -3.93
N ALA A 57 -0.37 2.76 -4.66
CA ALA A 57 -0.59 4.15 -4.29
C ALA A 57 -0.86 5.00 -5.55
N GLU A 58 -1.72 4.48 -6.42
CA GLU A 58 -1.94 5.06 -7.74
C GLU A 58 -2.62 6.42 -7.66
N TYR A 59 -3.59 6.57 -6.75
CA TYR A 59 -4.46 7.74 -6.73
C TYR A 59 -4.15 8.75 -5.62
N LEU A 60 -4.43 10.03 -5.94
CA LEU A 60 -4.58 11.09 -4.97
C LEU A 60 -6.02 11.07 -4.41
N PRO A 61 -6.27 11.65 -3.21
CA PRO A 61 -7.62 11.74 -2.66
C PRO A 61 -8.64 12.38 -3.60
N GLU A 62 -8.25 13.40 -4.35
CA GLU A 62 -9.09 14.09 -5.32
C GLU A 62 -9.46 13.26 -6.55
N ASP A 63 -8.59 12.31 -6.93
CA ASP A 63 -8.83 11.43 -8.08
C ASP A 63 -9.88 10.35 -7.77
N TYR A 64 -10.01 9.95 -6.50
CA TYR A 64 -10.74 8.75 -6.12
C TYR A 64 -12.23 8.78 -6.41
N LEU A 65 -12.85 9.96 -6.44
CA LEU A 65 -14.27 10.09 -6.82
C LEU A 65 -14.55 9.57 -8.24
N LEU A 66 -13.57 9.69 -9.14
CA LEU A 66 -13.67 9.24 -10.54
C LEU A 66 -13.11 7.84 -10.75
N THR A 67 -12.20 7.39 -9.88
CA THR A 67 -11.46 6.12 -10.04
C THR A 67 -11.90 5.02 -9.08
N ARG A 68 -12.89 5.30 -8.23
CA ARG A 68 -13.51 4.29 -7.38
C ARG A 68 -14.01 3.11 -8.22
N THR A 69 -13.76 1.89 -7.77
CA THR A 69 -14.06 0.64 -8.47
C THR A 69 -13.07 0.26 -9.58
N TRP A 70 -11.96 0.99 -9.73
CA TRP A 70 -10.93 0.67 -10.72
C TRP A 70 -9.89 -0.34 -10.19
N GLY A 71 -9.88 -0.61 -8.89
CA GLY A 71 -9.09 -1.66 -8.28
C GLY A 71 -7.79 -1.19 -7.62
N HIS A 72 -7.62 0.13 -7.43
CA HIS A 72 -6.41 0.71 -6.85
C HIS A 72 -6.73 1.64 -5.69
N SER A 73 -5.75 1.83 -4.82
CA SER A 73 -5.89 2.65 -3.63
C SER A 73 -5.35 4.07 -3.79
N VAL A 74 -5.91 4.95 -2.98
CA VAL A 74 -5.31 6.25 -2.66
C VAL A 74 -4.11 6.01 -1.74
N TYR A 75 -3.01 6.74 -1.96
CA TYR A 75 -1.80 6.58 -1.13
C TYR A 75 -2.04 6.79 0.37
N THR A 76 -2.98 7.67 0.75
CA THR A 76 -3.35 7.91 2.16
C THR A 76 -4.01 6.71 2.81
N ASP A 77 -4.76 5.89 2.05
CA ASP A 77 -5.35 4.64 2.54
C ASP A 77 -4.26 3.58 2.77
N ALA A 78 -3.23 3.53 1.92
CA ALA A 78 -2.08 2.66 2.14
C ALA A 78 -1.31 3.04 3.43
N VAL A 79 -1.12 4.34 3.69
CA VAL A 79 -0.53 4.82 4.97
C VAL A 79 -1.40 4.43 6.16
N ARG A 80 -2.71 4.59 6.05
CA ARG A 80 -3.65 4.21 7.10
C ARG A 80 -3.54 2.72 7.41
N LEU A 81 -3.55 1.87 6.38
CA LEU A 81 -3.39 0.42 6.54
C LEU A 81 -2.06 0.09 7.26
N ALA A 82 -0.95 0.70 6.84
CA ALA A 82 0.35 0.46 7.46
C ALA A 82 0.38 0.87 8.95
N LEU A 83 -0.24 2.00 9.29
CA LEU A 83 -0.36 2.45 10.69
C LEU A 83 -1.26 1.55 11.52
N ASP A 84 -2.42 1.17 11.00
CA ASP A 84 -3.40 0.32 11.70
C ASP A 84 -2.87 -1.11 11.90
N ALA A 85 -2.06 -1.60 10.96
CA ALA A 85 -1.41 -2.91 11.03
C ALA A 85 -0.08 -2.92 11.82
N GLY A 86 0.42 -1.78 12.26
CA GLY A 86 1.71 -1.70 12.98
C GLY A 86 2.93 -2.04 12.13
N VAL A 87 2.88 -1.76 10.84
CA VAL A 87 3.97 -1.99 9.89
C VAL A 87 5.15 -1.08 10.20
N ALA A 88 6.38 -1.59 10.06
CA ALA A 88 7.59 -0.80 10.30
C ALA A 88 7.96 0.10 9.12
N ARG A 89 7.83 -0.40 7.88
CA ARG A 89 8.16 0.34 6.65
C ARG A 89 7.07 0.18 5.60
N LEU A 90 6.64 1.29 4.99
CA LEU A 90 5.70 1.31 3.87
C LEU A 90 6.40 1.77 2.60
N GLY A 91 6.40 0.91 1.59
CA GLY A 91 6.80 1.24 0.23
C GLY A 91 5.58 1.52 -0.64
N LEU A 92 5.45 2.76 -1.13
CA LEU A 92 4.43 3.12 -2.11
C LEU A 92 4.83 2.57 -3.48
N PHE A 93 3.90 1.88 -4.12
CA PHE A 93 4.11 1.19 -5.39
C PHE A 93 2.98 1.49 -6.38
N HIS A 94 3.09 1.04 -7.63
CA HIS A 94 2.08 1.22 -8.67
C HIS A 94 1.69 2.69 -8.83
N HIS A 95 2.70 3.56 -9.06
CA HIS A 95 2.46 4.98 -9.30
C HIS A 95 1.77 5.19 -10.65
N ASN A 96 0.83 6.13 -10.69
CA ASN A 96 0.20 6.52 -11.95
C ASN A 96 1.28 6.98 -12.95
N GLN A 97 1.22 6.46 -14.17
CA GLN A 97 2.22 6.68 -15.22
C GLN A 97 2.39 8.15 -15.63
N ASP A 98 1.37 8.98 -15.42
CA ASP A 98 1.38 10.41 -15.75
C ASP A 98 1.90 11.28 -14.59
N ARG A 99 2.30 10.66 -13.47
CA ARG A 99 2.79 11.37 -12.30
C ARG A 99 4.29 11.64 -12.41
N THR A 100 4.69 12.87 -12.16
CA THR A 100 6.11 13.26 -12.14
C THR A 100 6.79 12.77 -10.86
N ASP A 101 8.11 12.66 -10.88
CA ASP A 101 8.90 12.29 -9.70
C ASP A 101 8.68 13.28 -8.55
N GLU A 102 8.59 14.58 -8.83
CA GLU A 102 8.29 15.60 -7.83
C GLU A 102 6.93 15.41 -7.17
N ALA A 103 5.92 14.95 -7.94
CA ALA A 103 4.61 14.64 -7.39
C ALA A 103 4.66 13.39 -6.50
N VAL A 104 5.43 12.38 -6.86
CA VAL A 104 5.67 11.19 -6.02
C VAL A 104 6.39 11.56 -4.74
N ASP A 105 7.42 12.40 -4.81
CA ASP A 105 8.12 12.93 -3.63
C ASP A 105 7.16 13.68 -2.70
N GLY A 106 6.27 14.48 -3.25
CA GLY A 106 5.21 15.17 -2.50
C GLY A 106 4.25 14.19 -1.78
N MET A 107 3.90 13.07 -2.41
CA MET A 107 3.11 12.01 -1.78
C MET A 107 3.87 11.38 -0.60
N VAL A 108 5.17 11.10 -0.77
CA VAL A 108 6.01 10.54 0.30
C VAL A 108 6.12 11.51 1.47
N ASP A 109 6.31 12.80 1.21
CA ASP A 109 6.37 13.82 2.26
C ASP A 109 5.04 13.95 3.02
N ASP A 110 3.91 13.80 2.32
CA ASP A 110 2.59 13.76 2.96
C ASP A 110 2.42 12.50 3.81
N CYS A 111 2.83 11.34 3.31
CA CYS A 111 2.82 10.09 4.09
C CYS A 111 3.62 10.23 5.39
N ARG A 112 4.81 10.83 5.32
CA ARG A 112 5.66 11.10 6.49
C ARG A 112 5.00 12.06 7.48
N ARG A 113 4.26 13.08 6.99
CA ARG A 113 3.49 13.98 7.86
C ARG A 113 2.34 13.24 8.57
N ILE A 114 1.60 12.40 7.85
CA ILE A 114 0.52 11.58 8.42
C ILE A 114 1.06 10.62 9.47
N ALA A 115 2.23 10.03 9.22
CA ALA A 115 2.90 9.09 10.13
C ALA A 115 3.68 9.78 11.27
N ALA A 116 3.73 11.11 11.32
CA ALA A 116 4.54 11.84 12.29
C ALA A 116 4.25 11.41 13.74
N GLY A 117 5.30 11.11 14.50
CA GLY A 117 5.20 10.59 15.87
C GLY A 117 4.84 9.09 15.97
N ARG A 118 4.74 8.39 14.88
CA ARG A 118 4.52 6.93 14.78
C ARG A 118 5.76 6.25 14.20
N PRO A 119 6.06 5.00 14.59
CA PRO A 119 7.24 4.29 14.10
C PRO A 119 7.01 3.68 12.71
N LEU A 120 6.64 4.49 11.74
CA LEU A 120 6.44 4.10 10.34
C LEU A 120 7.36 4.90 9.44
N GLU A 121 8.24 4.22 8.72
CA GLU A 121 9.03 4.80 7.65
C GLU A 121 8.27 4.70 6.32
N CYS A 122 8.14 5.80 5.57
CA CYS A 122 7.49 5.85 4.27
C CYS A 122 8.46 6.23 3.17
N PHE A 123 8.39 5.53 2.05
CA PHE A 123 9.19 5.80 0.85
C PHE A 123 8.44 5.35 -0.42
N ALA A 124 8.85 5.84 -1.57
CA ALA A 124 8.36 5.36 -2.87
C ALA A 124 9.33 4.33 -3.44
N LEU A 125 8.79 3.26 -4.05
CA LEU A 125 9.60 2.31 -4.79
C LEU A 125 9.90 2.85 -6.18
N HIS A 126 11.10 2.54 -6.66
CA HIS A 126 11.52 2.82 -8.01
C HIS A 126 12.26 1.62 -8.61
N GLN A 127 12.44 1.63 -9.93
CA GLN A 127 13.16 0.57 -10.63
C GLN A 127 14.58 0.39 -10.04
N ASP A 128 15.04 -0.85 -10.00
CA ASP A 128 16.37 -1.26 -9.49
C ASP A 128 16.62 -0.97 -7.99
N MET A 129 15.57 -0.68 -7.21
CA MET A 129 15.68 -0.50 -5.77
C MET A 129 15.90 -1.85 -5.08
N GLU A 130 16.92 -1.93 -4.21
CA GLU A 130 17.18 -3.06 -3.33
C GLU A 130 16.84 -2.69 -1.89
N ILE A 131 16.06 -3.53 -1.19
CA ILE A 131 15.63 -3.30 0.18
C ILE A 131 16.02 -4.50 1.03
N ALA A 132 16.90 -4.29 2.02
CA ALA A 132 17.17 -5.30 3.05
C ALA A 132 16.08 -5.27 4.14
N LEU A 133 15.62 -6.43 4.57
CA LEU A 133 14.67 -6.62 5.67
C LEU A 133 15.37 -6.83 7.02
#